data_231b7c5e9c92e859e7d2fa2e020fc6d7
#
_entry.id   231b7c5e9c92e859e7d2fa2e020fc6d7
#
_cell.length_a   1.000
_cell.length_b   1.000
_cell.length_c   1.000
_cell.angle_alpha   90.00
_cell.angle_beta   90.00
_cell.angle_gamma   90.00
#
_symmetry.space_group_name_H-M   'P 1'
#
loop_
_entity.id
_entity.type
_entity.pdbx_description
1 polymer ?
#
loop_
_entity_poly.entity_id
_entity_poly.type
_entity_poly.pdbx_seq_one_letter_code
_entity_poly.pdbx_strand_id
1 'polypeptide(L)' 'MSAQLVREATRDGRRVALLRCYDLDGGTVVEAEVSPIGGGDPLQRGPYRFATAPEAFRFVQEAVLALRDLGCSVT' A
#
# COMPACT_ATOMS: atom_id res chain seq x y z
N MET A 1 -15.72 -5.33 5.88
CA MET A 1 -14.43 -5.83 6.39
C MET A 1 -13.50 -4.66 6.64
N SER A 2 -12.90 -4.60 7.82
CA SER A 2 -11.99 -3.52 8.18
C SER A 2 -10.59 -3.80 7.72
N ALA A 3 -9.89 -2.77 7.22
CA ALA A 3 -8.47 -2.90 6.95
C ALA A 3 -7.70 -2.96 8.27
N GLN A 4 -6.75 -3.90 8.39
CA GLN A 4 -5.89 -4.03 9.56
C GLN A 4 -4.80 -2.96 9.58
N LEU A 5 -4.40 -2.52 8.39
CA LEU A 5 -3.32 -1.56 8.25
C LEU A 5 -3.57 -0.76 6.98
N VAL A 6 -3.50 0.56 7.11
CA VAL A 6 -3.62 1.47 5.97
C VAL A 6 -2.45 2.42 6.02
N ARG A 7 -1.72 2.55 4.91
CA ARG A 7 -0.61 3.49 4.81
C ARG A 7 -0.82 4.37 3.57
N GLU A 8 -0.63 5.66 3.75
CA GLU A 8 -0.76 6.62 2.66
C GLU A 8 0.58 7.31 2.42
N ALA A 9 1.01 7.33 1.17
CA ALA A 9 2.22 8.03 0.75
C ALA A 9 1.82 9.29 -0.01
N THR A 10 2.41 10.41 0.38
CA THR A 10 2.17 11.70 -0.27
C THR A 10 3.51 12.31 -0.69
N ARG A 11 3.45 13.09 -1.75
CA ARG A 11 4.59 13.86 -2.22
C ARG A 11 4.08 15.19 -2.74
N ASP A 12 4.67 16.28 -2.24
CA ASP A 12 4.26 17.65 -2.62
C ASP A 12 2.76 17.88 -2.40
N GLY A 13 2.23 17.33 -1.30
CA GLY A 13 0.82 17.48 -0.95
C GLY A 13 -0.15 16.61 -1.72
N ARG A 14 0.34 15.74 -2.60
CA ARG A 14 -0.50 14.83 -3.40
C ARG A 14 -0.31 13.40 -2.97
N ARG A 15 -1.42 12.63 -2.95
CA ARG A 15 -1.32 11.20 -2.68
C ARG A 15 -0.67 10.51 -3.88
N VAL A 16 0.37 9.75 -3.59
CA VAL A 16 1.10 8.95 -4.58
C VAL A 16 0.65 7.51 -4.53
N ALA A 17 0.42 7.00 -3.32
CA ALA A 17 0.03 5.61 -3.15
C ALA A 17 -0.79 5.44 -1.88
N LEU A 18 -1.66 4.45 -1.91
CA LEU A 18 -2.43 4.02 -0.75
C LEU A 18 -2.29 2.50 -0.65
N LEU A 19 -1.83 2.03 0.49
CA LEU A 19 -1.65 0.60 0.75
C LEU A 19 -2.67 0.17 1.80
N ARG A 20 -3.39 -0.90 1.52
CA ARG A 20 -4.36 -1.48 2.44
C ARG A 20 -4.05 -2.95 2.66
N CYS A 21 -4.09 -3.36 3.92
CA CYS A 21 -3.84 -4.73 4.31
C CYS A 21 -5.04 -5.22 5.11
N TYR A 22 -5.62 -6.36 4.74
CA TYR A 22 -6.80 -6.90 5.41
C TYR A 22 -6.84 -8.42 5.27
N ASP A 23 -7.63 -9.04 6.16
CA ASP A 23 -7.84 -10.50 6.11
C ASP A 23 -8.89 -10.84 5.07
N LEU A 24 -8.66 -11.94 4.35
CA LEU A 24 -9.59 -12.44 3.36
C LEU A 24 -9.41 -13.96 3.23
N ASP A 25 -10.47 -14.70 3.48
CA ASP A 25 -10.53 -16.16 3.28
C ASP A 25 -9.38 -16.91 3.94
N GLY A 26 -9.10 -16.60 5.20
CA GLY A 26 -8.09 -17.30 5.99
C GLY A 26 -6.65 -16.87 5.72
N GLY A 27 -6.45 -15.91 4.85
CA GLY A 27 -5.14 -15.33 4.57
C GLY A 27 -5.15 -13.82 4.78
N THR A 28 -4.06 -13.17 4.44
CA THR A 28 -3.93 -11.72 4.51
C THR A 28 -3.61 -11.19 3.12
N VAL A 29 -4.22 -10.09 2.77
CA VAL A 29 -4.15 -9.52 1.42
C VAL A 29 -3.67 -8.07 1.51
N VAL A 30 -2.83 -7.68 0.57
CA VAL A 30 -2.39 -6.29 0.41
C VAL A 30 -2.86 -5.78 -0.94
N GLU A 31 -3.54 -4.66 -0.94
CA GLU A 31 -3.90 -3.93 -2.15
C GLU A 31 -3.19 -2.59 -2.17
N ALA A 32 -2.78 -2.16 -3.33
CA ALA A 32 -2.16 -0.86 -3.52
C ALA A 32 -2.91 -0.08 -4.60
N GLU A 33 -3.11 1.20 -4.34
CA GLU A 33 -3.60 2.14 -5.32
C GLU A 33 -2.49 3.14 -5.58
N VAL A 34 -2.07 3.27 -6.83
CA VAL A 34 -0.96 4.14 -7.21
C VAL A 34 -1.48 5.22 -8.14
N SER A 35 -1.20 6.47 -7.80
CA SER A 35 -1.59 7.61 -8.62
C SER A 35 -0.47 7.94 -9.59
N PRO A 36 -0.73 7.98 -10.91
CA PRO A 36 0.31 8.28 -11.89
C PRO A 36 0.87 9.70 -11.71
N ILE A 37 2.15 9.84 -11.96
CA ILE A 37 2.80 11.15 -12.03
C ILE A 37 2.28 11.85 -13.29
N GLY A 38 1.83 13.10 -13.16
CA GLY A 38 1.30 13.84 -14.29
C GLY A 38 -0.21 13.70 -14.48
N GLY A 39 -0.86 12.96 -13.62
CA GLY A 39 -2.32 12.82 -13.63
C GLY A 39 -2.79 11.54 -14.30
N GLY A 40 -4.09 11.39 -14.36
CA GLY A 40 -4.74 10.18 -14.86
C GLY A 40 -5.40 9.39 -13.75
N ASP A 41 -6.05 8.30 -14.11
CA ASP A 41 -6.76 7.47 -13.16
C ASP A 41 -5.78 6.67 -12.30
N PRO A 42 -6.08 6.48 -11.00
CA PRO A 42 -5.26 5.62 -10.15
C PRO A 42 -5.20 4.20 -10.68
N LEU A 43 -4.04 3.58 -10.52
CA LEU A 43 -3.83 2.20 -10.91
C LEU A 43 -3.96 1.31 -9.68
N GLN A 44 -4.74 0.24 -9.82
CA GLN A 44 -4.87 -0.76 -8.77
C GLN A 44 -3.80 -1.84 -8.96
N ARG A 45 -3.14 -2.19 -7.86
CA ARG A 45 -2.14 -3.27 -7.84
C ARG A 45 -2.55 -4.30 -6.79
N GLY A 46 -2.37 -5.56 -7.12
CA GLY A 46 -2.80 -6.67 -6.28
C GLY A 46 -4.23 -7.09 -6.63
N PRO A 47 -4.90 -7.81 -5.73
CA PRO A 47 -4.41 -8.14 -4.38
C PRO A 47 -3.23 -9.10 -4.38
N TYR A 48 -2.29 -8.83 -3.47
CA TYR A 48 -1.16 -9.74 -3.21
C TYR A 48 -1.53 -10.57 -1.97
N ARG A 49 -1.49 -11.89 -2.10
CA ARG A 49 -1.91 -12.78 -1.03
C ARG A 49 -0.71 -13.30 -0.26
N PHE A 50 -0.90 -13.36 1.06
CA PHE A 50 0.11 -13.87 2.01
C PHE A 50 -0.55 -14.88 2.93
N ALA A 51 0.21 -15.90 3.33
CA ALA A 51 -0.32 -16.92 4.22
C ALA A 51 -0.54 -16.37 5.64
N THR A 52 0.27 -15.41 6.06
CA THR A 52 0.21 -14.85 7.42
C THR A 52 0.24 -13.33 7.39
N ALA A 53 -0.32 -12.72 8.45
CA ALA A 53 -0.29 -11.27 8.61
C ALA A 53 1.14 -10.71 8.73
N PRO A 54 2.08 -11.35 9.48
CA PRO A 54 3.45 -10.85 9.53
C PRO A 54 4.13 -10.75 8.17
N GLU A 55 3.88 -11.70 7.27
CA GLU A 55 4.42 -11.65 5.91
C GLU A 55 3.87 -10.46 5.14
N ALA A 56 2.55 -10.23 5.24
CA ALA A 56 1.89 -9.10 4.59
C ALA A 56 2.41 -7.77 5.14
N PHE A 57 2.58 -7.67 6.45
CA PHE A 57 3.09 -6.46 7.09
C PHE A 57 4.53 -6.16 6.67
N ARG A 58 5.33 -7.20 6.51
CA ARG A 58 6.71 -7.05 6.01
C ARG A 58 6.71 -6.48 4.59
N PHE A 59 5.82 -6.99 3.74
CA PHE A 59 5.67 -6.48 2.39
C PHE A 59 5.31 -5.00 2.39
N VAL A 60 4.33 -4.61 3.22
CA VAL A 60 3.93 -3.19 3.35
C VAL A 60 5.09 -2.36 3.86
N GLN A 61 5.84 -2.85 4.85
CA GLN A 61 6.99 -2.16 5.41
C GLN A 61 8.06 -1.89 4.35
N GLU A 62 8.36 -2.88 3.53
CA GLU A 62 9.33 -2.73 2.44
C GLU A 62 8.85 -1.71 1.40
N ALA A 63 7.55 -1.73 1.09
CA ALA A 63 6.97 -0.75 0.18
C ALA A 63 7.05 0.67 0.75
N VAL A 64 6.81 0.82 2.05
CA VAL A 64 6.93 2.11 2.75
C VAL A 64 8.36 2.64 2.66
N LEU A 65 9.35 1.78 2.90
CA LEU A 65 10.74 2.18 2.82
C LEU A 65 11.11 2.64 1.41
N ALA A 66 10.65 1.92 0.39
CA ALA A 66 10.88 2.31 -0.99
C ALA A 66 10.24 3.65 -1.33
N LEU A 67 9.01 3.88 -0.84
CA LEU A 67 8.33 5.16 -1.08
C LEU A 67 9.04 6.32 -0.40
N ARG A 68 9.57 6.11 0.81
CA ARG A 68 10.36 7.13 1.51
C ARG A 68 11.65 7.44 0.77
N ASP A 69 12.31 6.43 0.21
CA ASP A 69 13.51 6.62 -0.61
C ASP A 69 13.21 7.46 -1.86
N LEU A 70 11.99 7.40 -2.36
CA LEU A 70 11.55 8.21 -3.49
C LEU A 70 11.12 9.62 -3.08
N GLY A 71 11.25 9.97 -1.82
CA GLY A 71 10.92 11.29 -1.33
C GLY A 71 9.49 11.47 -0.86
N CYS A 72 8.74 10.37 -0.67
CA CYS A 72 7.37 10.44 -0.17
C CYS A 72 7.34 10.52 1.35
N SER A 73 6.33 11.22 1.86
CA SER A 73 5.96 11.14 3.28
C SER A 73 4.93 10.04 3.42
N VAL A 74 5.12 9.16 4.40
CA VAL A 74 4.21 8.03 4.62
C VAL A 74 3.62 8.10 6.02
N THR A 75 2.30 8.03 6.09
CA THR A 75 1.55 8.03 7.36
C THR A 75 0.92 6.69 7.65
#